data_508b739d63282c8c9a0f4df3a2fbfa54
#
_entry.id   508b739d63282c8c9a0f4df3a2fbfa54
#
_cell.length_a   1.000
_cell.length_b   1.000
_cell.length_c   1.000
_cell.angle_alpha   90.00
_cell.angle_beta   90.00
_cell.angle_gamma   90.00
#
_symmetry.space_group_name_H-M   'P 1'
#
loop_
_entity.id
_entity.type
_entity.pdbx_description
1 polymer ?
#
loop_
_entity_poly.entity_id
_entity_poly.type
_entity_poly.pdbx_seq_one_letter_code
_entity_poly.pdbx_strand_id
1 'polypeptide(L)'
;IPRAKSDIRPGIVGFGPAGMFAALILAESGMRPIVIERGANVKERQAAVDRFMLTGVLDTSTNIQFGAGGAGTFSDGKLVTRINDPICRYVLERFHEFGAPEEILTLAKPHVGTDRLLDVVGNIEKRVTELGGEIRFLTRLDDMRINNGKVESITVEDNNGRYDLKTDALILAVGHSARDTFD
;
A
#
# COMPACT_ATOMS: atom_id res chain seq x y z
N ILE A 1 -1.42 15.05 -12.99
CA ILE A 1 -2.17 15.20 -11.73
C ILE A 1 -2.10 16.67 -11.31
N PRO A 2 -3.25 17.36 -11.03
CA PRO A 2 -3.23 18.75 -10.57
C PRO A 2 -2.55 18.88 -9.22
N ARG A 3 -1.79 19.96 -9.00
CA ARG A 3 -1.20 20.23 -7.69
C ARG A 3 -2.28 20.58 -6.67
N ALA A 4 -2.23 19.92 -5.51
CA ALA A 4 -3.09 20.25 -4.39
C ALA A 4 -2.65 21.59 -3.76
N LYS A 5 -3.62 22.44 -3.46
CA LYS A 5 -3.41 23.68 -2.70
C LYS A 5 -3.83 23.43 -1.24
N SER A 6 -3.17 22.50 -0.57
CA SER A 6 -3.55 22.11 0.79
C SER A 6 -2.33 21.75 1.62
N ASP A 7 -2.29 22.25 2.85
CA ASP A 7 -1.29 21.87 3.85
C ASP A 7 -1.67 20.59 4.63
N ILE A 8 -2.78 19.94 4.24
CA ILE A 8 -3.24 18.69 4.83
C ILE A 8 -2.21 17.60 4.57
N ARG A 9 -1.86 16.87 5.62
CA ARG A 9 -1.05 15.66 5.54
C ARG A 9 -1.94 14.42 5.69
N PRO A 10 -2.39 13.79 4.58
CA PRO A 10 -3.28 12.64 4.63
C PRO A 10 -2.59 11.43 5.25
N GLY A 11 -3.32 10.72 6.13
CA GLY A 11 -2.95 9.38 6.60
C GLY A 11 -3.53 8.31 5.67
N ILE A 12 -2.78 7.25 5.43
CA ILE A 12 -3.22 6.08 4.66
C ILE A 12 -2.89 4.84 5.48
N VAL A 13 -3.89 3.98 5.69
CA VAL A 13 -3.71 2.71 6.42
C VAL A 13 -3.73 1.57 5.43
N GLY A 14 -2.60 0.89 5.31
CA GLY A 14 -2.34 -0.21 4.38
C GLY A 14 -1.60 0.23 3.12
N PHE A 15 -0.58 -0.54 2.74
CA PHE A 15 0.22 -0.35 1.51
C PHE A 15 -0.02 -1.48 0.51
N GLY A 16 -1.28 -1.93 0.43
CA GLY A 16 -1.80 -2.76 -0.67
C GLY A 16 -2.11 -1.93 -1.92
N PRO A 17 -2.67 -2.51 -3.00
CA PRO A 17 -2.91 -1.79 -4.25
C PRO A 17 -3.65 -0.47 -4.08
N ALA A 18 -4.73 -0.43 -3.28
CA ALA A 18 -5.49 0.79 -3.05
C ALA A 18 -4.65 1.86 -2.31
N GLY A 19 -3.94 1.48 -1.25
CA GLY A 19 -3.09 2.40 -0.49
C GLY A 19 -1.88 2.90 -1.28
N MET A 20 -1.24 2.02 -2.07
CA MET A 20 -0.14 2.41 -2.97
C MET A 20 -0.57 3.48 -3.97
N PHE A 21 -1.70 3.27 -4.67
CA PHE A 21 -2.20 4.25 -5.63
C PHE A 21 -2.67 5.53 -4.96
N ALA A 22 -3.30 5.45 -3.79
CA ALA A 22 -3.65 6.64 -3.01
C ALA A 22 -2.40 7.43 -2.62
N ALA A 23 -1.37 6.77 -2.10
CA ALA A 23 -0.11 7.40 -1.73
C ALA A 23 0.59 8.05 -2.92
N LEU A 24 0.66 7.33 -4.06
CA LEU A 24 1.29 7.81 -5.28
C LEU A 24 0.59 9.06 -5.82
N ILE A 25 -0.74 9.03 -5.96
CA ILE A 25 -1.53 10.14 -6.48
C ILE A 25 -1.41 11.37 -5.57
N LEU A 26 -1.49 11.18 -4.26
CA LEU A 26 -1.36 12.27 -3.29
C LEU A 26 0.05 12.87 -3.30
N ALA A 27 1.08 12.03 -3.36
CA ALA A 27 2.46 12.51 -3.44
C ALA A 27 2.73 13.27 -4.75
N GLU A 28 2.26 12.78 -5.89
CA GLU A 28 2.39 13.45 -7.19
C GLU A 28 1.58 14.74 -7.27
N SER A 29 0.50 14.88 -6.51
CA SER A 29 -0.22 16.15 -6.38
C SER A 29 0.45 17.15 -5.44
N GLY A 30 1.60 16.82 -4.85
CA GLY A 30 2.38 17.68 -3.96
C GLY A 30 1.98 17.61 -2.50
N MET A 31 1.07 16.72 -2.13
CA MET A 31 0.83 16.36 -0.72
C MET A 31 1.96 15.46 -0.22
N ARG A 32 2.10 15.37 1.09
CA ARG A 32 3.10 14.50 1.74
C ARG A 32 2.38 13.47 2.60
N PRO A 33 1.78 12.43 1.98
CA PRO A 33 1.01 11.44 2.73
C PRO A 33 1.90 10.69 3.73
N ILE A 34 1.30 10.26 4.83
CA ILE A 34 1.90 9.29 5.74
C ILE A 34 1.14 7.98 5.61
N VAL A 35 1.86 6.93 5.22
CA VAL A 35 1.31 5.59 5.07
C VAL A 35 1.78 4.74 6.24
N ILE A 36 0.87 3.97 6.83
CA ILE A 36 1.20 2.94 7.81
C ILE A 36 0.84 1.58 7.24
N GLU A 37 1.77 0.64 7.32
CA GLU A 37 1.61 -0.74 6.88
C GLU A 37 2.03 -1.68 8.02
N ARG A 38 1.13 -2.62 8.40
CA ARG A 38 1.40 -3.55 9.50
C ARG A 38 2.54 -4.51 9.21
N GLY A 39 2.69 -4.92 7.96
CA GLY A 39 3.77 -5.80 7.54
C GLY A 39 5.02 -5.07 7.12
N ALA A 40 6.01 -5.84 6.71
CA ALA A 40 7.31 -5.34 6.33
C ALA A 40 7.34 -4.78 4.89
N ASN A 41 8.44 -4.10 4.55
CA ASN A 41 8.79 -3.69 3.20
C ASN A 41 8.98 -4.90 2.26
N VAL A 42 9.14 -4.64 0.97
CA VAL A 42 9.20 -5.68 -0.07
C VAL A 42 10.26 -6.75 0.23
N LYS A 43 11.48 -6.35 0.63
CA LYS A 43 12.62 -7.28 0.84
C LYS A 43 12.42 -8.17 2.05
N GLU A 44 12.04 -7.57 3.17
CA GLU A 44 11.81 -8.31 4.43
C GLU A 44 10.60 -9.21 4.30
N ARG A 45 9.57 -8.76 3.57
CA ARG A 45 8.38 -9.54 3.28
C ARG A 45 8.70 -10.78 2.44
N GLN A 46 9.53 -10.64 1.40
CA GLN A 46 10.01 -11.78 0.60
C GLN A 46 10.69 -12.81 1.51
N ALA A 47 11.62 -12.37 2.36
CA ALA A 47 12.31 -13.26 3.28
C ALA A 47 11.37 -13.97 4.27
N ALA A 48 10.31 -13.28 4.75
CA ALA A 48 9.31 -13.86 5.64
C ALA A 48 8.47 -14.94 4.91
N VAL A 49 8.09 -14.68 3.65
CA VAL A 49 7.35 -15.65 2.83
C VAL A 49 8.22 -16.87 2.50
N ASP A 50 9.48 -16.67 2.11
CA ASP A 50 10.42 -17.75 1.84
C ASP A 50 10.65 -18.63 3.08
N ARG A 51 10.83 -18.01 4.25
CA ARG A 51 10.93 -18.72 5.52
C ARG A 51 9.67 -19.53 5.82
N PHE A 52 8.48 -18.96 5.61
CA PHE A 52 7.23 -19.70 5.80
C PHE A 52 7.13 -20.92 4.87
N MET A 53 7.49 -20.76 3.60
CA MET A 53 7.47 -21.87 2.63
C MET A 53 8.44 -22.99 3.00
N LEU A 54 9.60 -22.66 3.60
CA LEU A 54 10.59 -23.64 4.02
C LEU A 54 10.28 -24.32 5.36
N THR A 55 9.72 -23.58 6.30
CA THR A 55 9.62 -24.02 7.71
C THR A 55 8.21 -24.24 8.21
N GLY A 56 7.19 -23.72 7.52
CA GLY A 56 5.80 -23.68 7.98
C GLY A 56 5.54 -22.65 9.10
N VAL A 57 6.56 -21.87 9.52
CA VAL A 57 6.42 -20.88 10.59
C VAL A 57 5.85 -19.59 10.04
N LEU A 58 4.59 -19.30 10.38
CA LEU A 58 3.88 -18.09 9.95
C LEU A 58 4.25 -16.89 10.82
N ASP A 59 4.66 -15.80 10.18
CA ASP A 59 4.68 -14.47 10.79
C ASP A 59 3.28 -13.83 10.63
N THR A 60 2.63 -13.49 11.73
CA THR A 60 1.25 -12.97 11.72
C THR A 60 1.14 -11.53 11.19
N SER A 61 2.22 -10.78 11.21
CA SER A 61 2.28 -9.39 10.74
C SER A 61 2.82 -9.26 9.33
N THR A 62 3.74 -10.16 8.91
CA THR A 62 4.40 -10.12 7.60
C THR A 62 4.31 -11.48 6.92
N ASN A 63 3.47 -11.60 5.89
CA ASN A 63 3.20 -12.88 5.22
C ASN A 63 2.61 -12.66 3.80
N ILE A 64 1.98 -13.70 3.22
CA ILE A 64 1.34 -13.60 1.91
C ILE A 64 0.16 -12.61 1.88
N GLN A 65 -0.49 -12.34 3.03
CA GLN A 65 -1.63 -11.42 3.10
C GLN A 65 -1.20 -9.98 3.44
N PHE A 66 -0.25 -9.83 4.36
CA PHE A 66 0.15 -8.55 4.93
C PHE A 66 1.58 -8.18 4.55
N GLY A 67 1.81 -6.87 4.33
CA GLY A 67 3.07 -6.27 3.93
C GLY A 67 2.97 -5.49 2.61
N ALA A 68 4.06 -4.85 2.24
CA ALA A 68 4.15 -3.99 1.06
C ALA A 68 3.57 -4.65 -0.20
N GLY A 69 2.68 -3.95 -0.89
CA GLY A 69 2.00 -4.42 -2.10
C GLY A 69 0.74 -5.26 -1.86
N GLY A 70 0.44 -5.64 -0.60
CA GLY A 70 -0.75 -6.41 -0.24
C GLY A 70 -0.75 -7.86 -0.76
N ALA A 71 -1.87 -8.56 -0.60
CA ALA A 71 -1.99 -9.99 -0.92
C ALA A 71 -1.70 -10.34 -2.39
N GLY A 72 -1.91 -9.40 -3.31
CA GLY A 72 -1.68 -9.60 -4.75
C GLY A 72 -0.22 -9.78 -5.15
N THR A 73 0.73 -9.28 -4.35
CA THR A 73 2.16 -9.29 -4.68
C THR A 73 2.73 -10.70 -4.83
N PHE A 74 2.26 -11.64 -4.03
CA PHE A 74 2.68 -13.05 -4.06
C PHE A 74 1.68 -13.96 -4.78
N SER A 75 0.78 -13.39 -5.56
CA SER A 75 -0.05 -14.12 -6.52
C SER A 75 0.71 -14.34 -7.83
N ASP A 76 0.10 -15.06 -8.77
CA ASP A 76 0.67 -15.21 -10.12
C ASP A 76 0.59 -13.90 -10.96
N GLY A 77 0.16 -12.80 -10.37
CA GLY A 77 0.19 -11.47 -10.99
C GLY A 77 -0.86 -11.25 -12.08
N LYS A 78 -1.95 -12.01 -12.07
CA LYS A 78 -3.07 -11.77 -12.98
C LYS A 78 -3.77 -10.45 -12.66
N LEU A 79 -3.83 -9.57 -13.63
CA LEU A 79 -4.53 -8.28 -13.54
C LEU A 79 -5.89 -8.41 -14.23
N VAL A 80 -6.92 -8.79 -13.46
CA VAL A 80 -8.28 -8.95 -13.99
C VAL A 80 -9.23 -8.05 -13.21
N THR A 81 -10.03 -7.28 -13.96
CA THR A 81 -11.11 -6.49 -13.40
C THR A 81 -12.45 -6.84 -14.06
N ARG A 82 -13.55 -6.64 -13.33
CA ARG A 82 -14.92 -6.82 -13.85
C ARG A 82 -15.58 -5.50 -14.23
N ILE A 83 -14.87 -4.38 -14.06
CA ILE A 83 -15.35 -3.05 -14.44
C ILE A 83 -14.71 -2.65 -15.79
N ASN A 84 -15.46 -1.91 -16.57
CA ASN A 84 -15.00 -1.29 -17.81
C ASN A 84 -14.96 0.22 -17.62
N ASP A 85 -13.90 0.70 -16.99
CA ASP A 85 -13.70 2.12 -16.68
C ASP A 85 -12.35 2.58 -17.26
N PRO A 86 -12.27 3.78 -17.87
CA PRO A 86 -11.02 4.33 -18.37
C PRO A 86 -9.88 4.37 -17.35
N ILE A 87 -10.20 4.44 -16.04
CA ILE A 87 -9.21 4.42 -14.97
C ILE A 87 -8.44 3.09 -14.89
N CYS A 88 -9.01 2.00 -15.42
CA CYS A 88 -8.28 0.72 -15.50
C CYS A 88 -7.04 0.86 -16.39
N ARG A 89 -7.14 1.63 -17.48
CA ARG A 89 -6.01 1.92 -18.37
C ARG A 89 -4.92 2.69 -17.64
N TYR A 90 -5.30 3.70 -16.85
CA TYR A 90 -4.37 4.46 -16.03
C TYR A 90 -3.58 3.55 -15.06
N VAL A 91 -4.26 2.61 -14.39
CA VAL A 91 -3.60 1.65 -13.49
C VAL A 91 -2.55 0.81 -14.22
N LEU A 92 -2.88 0.28 -15.40
CA LEU A 92 -1.94 -0.52 -16.21
C LEU A 92 -0.74 0.32 -16.67
N GLU A 93 -0.98 1.55 -17.13
CA GLU A 93 0.08 2.49 -17.55
C GLU A 93 1.03 2.80 -16.39
N ARG A 94 0.50 3.00 -15.18
CA ARG A 94 1.32 3.21 -13.99
C ARG A 94 2.12 1.95 -13.62
N PHE A 95 1.53 0.77 -13.67
CA PHE A 95 2.29 -0.46 -13.44
C PHE A 95 3.42 -0.62 -14.45
N HIS A 96 3.18 -0.33 -15.73
CA HIS A 96 4.23 -0.36 -16.76
C HIS A 96 5.34 0.66 -16.45
N GLU A 97 4.99 1.89 -16.13
CA GLU A 97 5.95 2.94 -15.74
C GLU A 97 6.85 2.53 -14.56
N PHE A 98 6.31 1.75 -13.63
CA PHE A 98 7.05 1.25 -12.47
C PHE A 98 7.70 -0.13 -12.68
N GLY A 99 7.73 -0.65 -13.90
CA GLY A 99 8.54 -1.83 -14.27
C GLY A 99 7.77 -3.07 -14.68
N ALA A 100 6.44 -3.01 -14.77
CA ALA A 100 5.68 -4.11 -15.35
C ALA A 100 5.91 -4.21 -16.87
N PRO A 101 5.81 -5.40 -17.48
CA PRO A 101 6.01 -5.60 -18.91
C PRO A 101 5.02 -4.80 -19.76
N GLU A 102 5.45 -4.33 -20.93
CA GLU A 102 4.61 -3.54 -21.85
C GLU A 102 3.37 -4.33 -22.33
N GLU A 103 3.47 -5.63 -22.39
CA GLU A 103 2.39 -6.51 -22.82
C GLU A 103 1.10 -6.37 -21.98
N ILE A 104 1.21 -5.90 -20.72
CA ILE A 104 0.03 -5.66 -19.90
C ILE A 104 -0.89 -4.58 -20.46
N LEU A 105 -0.38 -3.70 -21.32
CA LEU A 105 -1.13 -2.62 -21.94
C LEU A 105 -2.02 -3.10 -23.10
N THR A 106 -1.74 -4.26 -23.67
CA THR A 106 -2.36 -4.77 -24.90
C THR A 106 -3.13 -6.07 -24.72
N LEU A 107 -2.77 -6.87 -23.71
CA LEU A 107 -3.40 -8.16 -23.47
C LEU A 107 -4.76 -8.03 -22.78
N ALA A 108 -5.73 -8.83 -23.21
CA ALA A 108 -7.05 -8.87 -22.59
C ALA A 108 -7.04 -9.46 -21.16
N LYS A 109 -6.06 -10.28 -20.84
CA LYS A 109 -5.81 -10.86 -19.51
C LYS A 109 -4.34 -10.68 -19.14
N PRO A 110 -3.94 -9.47 -18.75
CA PRO A 110 -2.56 -9.18 -18.47
C PRO A 110 -2.06 -9.94 -17.23
N HIS A 111 -0.80 -10.34 -17.28
CA HIS A 111 -0.09 -11.04 -16.23
C HIS A 111 1.28 -10.39 -16.02
N VAL A 112 1.59 -10.00 -14.79
CA VAL A 112 2.85 -9.32 -14.50
C VAL A 112 3.94 -10.30 -14.05
N GLY A 113 3.57 -11.32 -13.29
CA GLY A 113 4.50 -12.22 -12.59
C GLY A 113 4.95 -11.65 -11.23
N THR A 114 5.21 -12.54 -10.29
CA THR A 114 5.55 -12.18 -8.89
C THR A 114 6.83 -11.35 -8.82
N ASP A 115 7.88 -11.74 -9.52
CA ASP A 115 9.18 -11.04 -9.49
C ASP A 115 9.04 -9.59 -9.95
N ARG A 116 8.32 -9.37 -11.04
CA ARG A 116 8.06 -8.02 -11.56
C ARG A 116 7.15 -7.21 -10.65
N LEU A 117 6.19 -7.85 -9.97
CA LEU A 117 5.35 -7.15 -9.00
C LEU A 117 6.15 -6.65 -7.80
N LEU A 118 7.15 -7.39 -7.33
CA LEU A 118 8.05 -6.93 -6.28
C LEU A 118 8.81 -5.67 -6.70
N ASP A 119 9.33 -5.65 -7.94
CA ASP A 119 10.00 -4.47 -8.51
C ASP A 119 9.04 -3.28 -8.61
N VAL A 120 7.83 -3.48 -9.13
CA VAL A 120 6.81 -2.43 -9.25
C VAL A 120 6.46 -1.83 -7.90
N VAL A 121 6.21 -2.67 -6.89
CA VAL A 121 5.91 -2.21 -5.52
C VAL A 121 7.06 -1.41 -4.94
N GLY A 122 8.30 -1.90 -5.07
CA GLY A 122 9.49 -1.19 -4.59
C GLY A 122 9.74 0.15 -5.30
N ASN A 123 9.47 0.21 -6.61
CA ASN A 123 9.60 1.45 -7.38
C ASN A 123 8.52 2.48 -7.01
N ILE A 124 7.28 2.05 -6.74
CA ILE A 124 6.22 2.93 -6.22
C ILE A 124 6.57 3.45 -4.83
N GLU A 125 7.05 2.59 -3.92
CA GLU A 125 7.53 2.96 -2.58
C GLU A 125 8.59 4.06 -2.67
N LYS A 126 9.62 3.84 -3.50
CA LYS A 126 10.69 4.80 -3.76
C LYS A 126 10.14 6.12 -4.27
N ARG A 127 9.25 6.08 -5.27
CA ARG A 127 8.66 7.28 -5.86
C ARG A 127 7.87 8.10 -4.85
N VAL A 128 7.04 7.47 -4.03
CA VAL A 128 6.28 8.14 -2.96
C VAL A 128 7.22 8.85 -1.99
N THR A 129 8.30 8.17 -1.58
CA THR A 129 9.31 8.71 -0.65
C THR A 129 10.08 9.89 -1.26
N GLU A 130 10.52 9.79 -2.52
CA GLU A 130 11.20 10.87 -3.25
C GLU A 130 10.35 12.14 -3.36
N LEU A 131 9.03 11.99 -3.42
CA LEU A 131 8.07 13.10 -3.45
C LEU A 131 7.72 13.65 -2.06
N GLY A 132 8.37 13.15 -1.00
CA GLY A 132 8.20 13.61 0.38
C GLY A 132 7.07 12.91 1.15
N GLY A 133 6.51 11.83 0.62
CA GLY A 133 5.66 10.91 1.38
C GLY A 133 6.49 10.11 2.38
N GLU A 134 5.85 9.60 3.41
CA GLU A 134 6.46 8.77 4.45
C GLU A 134 5.73 7.42 4.51
N ILE A 135 6.48 6.32 4.56
CA ILE A 135 5.90 4.98 4.71
C ILE A 135 6.50 4.34 5.95
N ARG A 136 5.63 3.97 6.90
CA ARG A 136 6.00 3.27 8.14
C ARG A 136 5.54 1.83 8.03
N PHE A 137 6.51 0.95 7.83
CA PHE A 137 6.31 -0.49 7.89
C PHE A 137 6.31 -0.99 9.34
N LEU A 138 5.86 -2.22 9.56
CA LEU A 138 5.72 -2.84 10.88
C LEU A 138 4.96 -1.95 11.87
N THR A 139 4.02 -1.17 11.32
CA THR A 139 3.23 -0.21 12.06
C THR A 139 1.74 -0.48 11.83
N ARG A 140 1.02 -0.81 12.89
CA ARG A 140 -0.40 -1.16 12.86
C ARG A 140 -1.27 0.00 13.33
N LEU A 141 -2.40 0.23 12.67
CA LEU A 141 -3.47 1.08 13.22
C LEU A 141 -4.08 0.36 14.42
N ASP A 142 -4.23 1.08 15.53
CA ASP A 142 -4.84 0.56 16.73
C ASP A 142 -6.14 1.29 17.07
N ASP A 143 -6.19 2.62 16.89
CA ASP A 143 -7.37 3.42 17.17
C ASP A 143 -7.39 4.70 16.32
N MET A 144 -8.52 5.39 16.29
CA MET A 144 -8.65 6.71 15.66
C MET A 144 -9.48 7.66 16.52
N ARG A 145 -9.02 8.89 16.64
CA ARG A 145 -9.75 9.95 17.34
C ARG A 145 -10.55 10.77 16.34
N ILE A 146 -11.86 10.75 16.52
CA ILE A 146 -12.81 11.51 15.72
C ILE A 146 -13.46 12.54 16.62
N ASN A 147 -13.45 13.81 16.18
CA ASN A 147 -14.10 14.90 16.89
C ASN A 147 -14.96 15.70 15.91
N ASN A 148 -16.23 15.91 16.24
CA ASN A 148 -17.20 16.60 15.38
C ASN A 148 -17.22 16.08 13.93
N GLY A 149 -17.12 14.75 13.74
CA GLY A 149 -17.12 14.11 12.42
C GLY A 149 -15.85 14.27 11.61
N LYS A 150 -14.75 14.75 12.21
CA LYS A 150 -13.43 14.90 11.60
C LYS A 150 -12.41 14.04 12.33
N VAL A 151 -11.54 13.39 11.57
CA VAL A 151 -10.37 12.69 12.12
C VAL A 151 -9.36 13.74 12.59
N GLU A 152 -8.89 13.61 13.83
CA GLU A 152 -7.86 14.48 14.42
C GLU A 152 -6.51 13.76 14.52
N SER A 153 -6.54 12.50 14.86
CA SER A 153 -5.34 11.66 14.97
C SER A 153 -5.70 10.19 14.81
N ILE A 154 -4.68 9.41 14.53
CA ILE A 154 -4.72 7.94 14.62
C ILE A 154 -3.72 7.48 15.66
N THR A 155 -4.08 6.46 16.43
CA THR A 155 -3.16 5.78 17.33
C THR A 155 -2.59 4.57 16.59
N VAL A 156 -1.27 4.47 16.57
CA VAL A 156 -0.56 3.37 15.91
C VAL A 156 0.37 2.67 16.89
N GLU A 157 0.70 1.42 16.57
CA GLU A 157 1.61 0.59 17.35
C GLU A 157 2.71 0.04 16.44
N ASP A 158 3.95 0.18 16.87
CA ASP A 158 5.14 -0.41 16.25
C ASP A 158 6.03 -1.08 17.32
N ASN A 159 7.23 -1.49 16.94
CA ASN A 159 8.18 -2.14 17.85
C ASN A 159 8.66 -1.24 19.02
N ASN A 160 8.45 0.07 18.93
CA ASN A 160 8.82 1.05 19.98
C ASN A 160 7.64 1.36 20.92
N GLY A 161 6.46 0.84 20.60
CA GLY A 161 5.24 1.00 21.39
C GLY A 161 4.15 1.77 20.66
N ARG A 162 3.20 2.25 21.43
CA ARG A 162 1.97 2.88 20.98
C ARG A 162 2.09 4.41 21.04
N TYR A 163 1.70 5.10 19.96
CA TYR A 163 1.76 6.55 19.88
C TYR A 163 0.74 7.12 18.89
N ASP A 164 0.44 8.42 19.06
CA ASP A 164 -0.51 9.13 18.20
C ASP A 164 0.19 9.80 17.01
N LEU A 165 -0.44 9.69 15.84
CA LEU A 165 -0.07 10.41 14.62
C LEU A 165 -1.18 11.39 14.27
N LYS A 166 -0.84 12.67 14.19
CA LYS A 166 -1.76 13.72 13.75
C LYS A 166 -2.03 13.57 12.25
N THR A 167 -3.31 13.54 11.87
CA THR A 167 -3.74 13.53 10.47
C THR A 167 -5.11 14.22 10.35
N ASP A 168 -5.29 14.99 9.29
CA ASP A 168 -6.53 15.74 9.03
C ASP A 168 -7.49 14.98 8.09
N ALA A 169 -7.00 13.94 7.43
CA ALA A 169 -7.76 13.08 6.53
C ALA A 169 -7.18 11.67 6.56
N LEU A 170 -8.04 10.66 6.55
CA LEU A 170 -7.65 9.26 6.64
C LEU A 170 -8.26 8.45 5.50
N ILE A 171 -7.42 7.64 4.84
CA ILE A 171 -7.84 6.65 3.87
C ILE A 171 -7.58 5.27 4.49
N LEU A 172 -8.64 4.49 4.66
CA LEU A 172 -8.54 3.10 5.12
C LEU A 172 -8.47 2.16 3.91
N ALA A 173 -7.30 1.56 3.70
CA ALA A 173 -7.01 0.64 2.60
C ALA A 173 -6.50 -0.71 3.11
N VAL A 174 -7.03 -1.17 4.24
CA VAL A 174 -6.56 -2.32 5.04
C VAL A 174 -6.83 -3.69 4.39
N GLY A 175 -7.66 -3.75 3.34
CA GLY A 175 -8.09 -4.99 2.72
C GLY A 175 -9.06 -5.80 3.61
N HIS A 176 -9.68 -6.83 3.04
CA HIS A 176 -10.71 -7.61 3.74
C HIS A 176 -10.17 -8.57 4.81
N SER A 177 -8.87 -8.86 4.78
CA SER A 177 -8.25 -9.81 5.72
C SER A 177 -7.88 -9.18 7.07
N ALA A 178 -7.90 -7.85 7.17
CA ALA A 178 -7.59 -7.12 8.40
C ALA A 178 -8.83 -7.03 9.33
N ARG A 179 -9.37 -8.18 9.72
CA ARG A 179 -10.59 -8.26 10.55
C ARG A 179 -10.45 -7.56 11.88
N ASP A 180 -9.30 -7.68 12.50
CA ASP A 180 -8.93 -7.02 13.76
C ASP A 180 -8.91 -5.48 13.69
N THR A 181 -9.02 -4.90 12.51
CA THR A 181 -9.14 -3.44 12.33
C THR A 181 -10.60 -2.97 12.31
N PHE A 182 -11.55 -3.90 12.08
CA PHE A 182 -12.98 -3.60 11.98
C PHE A 182 -13.76 -3.98 13.25
N ASP A 183 -13.16 -4.70 14.18
CA ASP A 183 -13.70 -5.08 15.48
C ASP A 183 -13.42 -3.97 16.53
#